data_8823a945f2f457331eb02e85e88c845e
#
_entry.id   8823a945f2f457331eb02e85e88c845e
#
_cell.length_a   1.000
_cell.length_b   1.000
_cell.length_c   1.000
_cell.angle_alpha   90.00
_cell.angle_beta   90.00
_cell.angle_gamma   90.00
#
_symmetry.space_group_name_H-M   'P 1'
#
loop_
_entity.id
_entity.type
_entity.pdbx_description
1 polymer ?
#
loop_
_entity_poly.entity_id
_entity_poly.type
_entity_poly.pdbx_seq_one_letter_code
_entity_poly.pdbx_strand_id
1 'polypeptide(L)'
;MAESQKLNIAAIKQGKCRVLQGDVSSIPFSDEVFDYVSAFETVYFWPGLKKCFSEVNRVLKSGGTFLICNESDGTNASDEKWTKIIGGMKIYNRDQLVAALKEAGFTEIKTYINAKKHWMCIAATK
;
A
#
# COMPACT_ATOMS: atom_id res chain seq x y z
N MET A 1 3.75 14.18 9.63
CA MET A 1 2.45 14.89 9.48
C MET A 1 2.62 16.36 9.13
N ALA A 2 3.38 17.15 9.89
CA ALA A 2 3.55 18.60 9.65
C ALA A 2 4.08 18.94 8.25
N GLU A 3 5.10 18.25 7.73
CA GLU A 3 5.64 18.48 6.38
C GLU A 3 4.61 18.17 5.29
N SER A 4 3.88 17.06 5.41
CA SER A 4 2.83 16.72 4.45
C SER A 4 1.70 17.75 4.43
N GLN A 5 1.33 18.28 5.59
CA GLN A 5 0.34 19.36 5.68
C GLN A 5 0.85 20.65 5.04
N LYS A 6 2.11 21.00 5.26
CA LYS A 6 2.74 22.18 4.68
C LYS A 6 2.78 22.11 3.15
N LEU A 7 3.21 20.97 2.60
CA LEU A 7 3.29 20.75 1.16
C LEU A 7 1.91 20.79 0.48
N ASN A 8 0.87 20.36 1.18
CA ASN A 8 -0.48 20.26 0.62
C ASN A 8 -1.42 21.40 1.08
N ILE A 9 -0.90 22.47 1.67
CA ILE A 9 -1.71 23.52 2.33
C ILE A 9 -2.77 24.13 1.42
N ALA A 10 -2.45 24.34 0.13
CA ALA A 10 -3.40 24.91 -0.82
C ALA A 10 -4.59 23.97 -1.09
N ALA A 11 -4.32 22.67 -1.28
CA ALA A 11 -5.35 21.66 -1.49
C ALA A 11 -6.19 21.43 -0.22
N ILE A 12 -5.56 21.51 0.96
CA ILE A 12 -6.26 21.41 2.25
C ILE A 12 -7.23 22.58 2.43
N LYS A 13 -6.77 23.81 2.17
CA LYS A 13 -7.63 25.01 2.25
C LYS A 13 -8.82 24.97 1.28
N GLN A 14 -8.65 24.31 0.14
CA GLN A 14 -9.72 24.12 -0.86
C GLN A 14 -10.64 22.92 -0.52
N GLY A 15 -10.39 22.19 0.56
CA GLY A 15 -11.15 20.99 0.91
C GLY A 15 -10.88 19.76 0.02
N LYS A 16 -9.86 19.82 -0.83
CA LYS A 16 -9.50 18.75 -1.78
C LYS A 16 -8.54 17.71 -1.20
N CYS A 17 -7.92 18.01 -0.06
CA CYS A 17 -6.95 17.14 0.59
C CYS A 17 -7.13 17.17 2.11
N ARG A 18 -6.94 16.01 2.73
CA ARG A 18 -6.85 15.88 4.20
C ARG A 18 -5.61 15.07 4.51
N VAL A 19 -4.83 15.51 5.48
CA VAL A 19 -3.66 14.78 5.99
C VAL A 19 -3.98 14.37 7.41
N LEU A 20 -4.07 13.06 7.64
CA LEU A 20 -4.42 12.47 8.92
C LEU A 20 -3.30 11.53 9.38
N GLN A 21 -3.11 11.41 10.67
CA GLN A 21 -2.34 10.34 11.27
C GLN A 21 -3.27 9.15 11.49
N GLY A 22 -2.80 7.95 11.15
CA GLY A 22 -3.58 6.73 11.32
C GLY A 22 -2.71 5.49 11.27
N ASP A 23 -3.31 4.37 11.64
CA ASP A 23 -2.72 3.04 11.54
C ASP A 23 -3.44 2.28 10.42
N VAL A 24 -2.68 1.72 9.47
CA VAL A 24 -3.22 0.96 8.35
C VAL A 24 -3.94 -0.33 8.79
N SER A 25 -3.63 -0.84 9.97
CA SER A 25 -4.33 -2.01 10.56
C SER A 25 -5.67 -1.65 11.21
N SER A 26 -6.00 -0.35 11.27
CA SER A 26 -7.27 0.19 11.78
C SER A 26 -7.50 1.56 11.16
N ILE A 27 -7.91 1.58 9.89
CA ILE A 27 -8.09 2.80 9.10
C ILE A 27 -9.31 3.59 9.62
N PRO A 28 -9.15 4.89 10.01
CA PRO A 28 -10.20 5.66 10.67
C PRO A 28 -11.25 6.21 9.69
N PHE A 29 -11.77 5.34 8.85
CA PHE A 29 -12.84 5.64 7.91
C PHE A 29 -13.90 4.52 7.92
N SER A 30 -15.12 4.87 7.54
CA SER A 30 -16.22 3.91 7.38
C SER A 30 -15.96 2.96 6.22
N ASP A 31 -16.75 1.88 6.14
CA ASP A 31 -16.72 0.95 5.01
C ASP A 31 -17.11 1.66 3.71
N GLU A 32 -16.52 1.22 2.61
CA GLU A 32 -16.92 1.59 1.25
C GLU A 32 -16.97 3.10 0.96
N VAL A 33 -15.96 3.85 1.39
CA VAL A 33 -15.87 5.32 1.18
C VAL A 33 -14.92 5.72 0.05
N PHE A 34 -13.96 4.86 -0.34
CA PHE A 34 -12.95 5.21 -1.33
C PHE A 34 -13.14 4.44 -2.64
N ASP A 35 -12.91 5.13 -3.76
CA ASP A 35 -12.82 4.54 -5.08
C ASP A 35 -11.43 3.94 -5.34
N TYR A 36 -10.39 4.59 -4.79
CA TYR A 36 -8.99 4.19 -4.91
C TYR A 36 -8.26 4.31 -3.57
N VAL A 37 -7.39 3.35 -3.32
CA VAL A 37 -6.39 3.41 -2.25
C VAL A 37 -5.03 3.10 -2.86
N SER A 38 -4.00 3.83 -2.48
CA SER A 38 -2.64 3.58 -2.96
C SER A 38 -1.64 3.51 -1.81
N ALA A 39 -0.65 2.63 -1.98
CA ALA A 39 0.48 2.45 -1.09
C ALA A 39 1.78 2.51 -1.90
N PHE A 40 2.51 3.62 -1.78
CA PHE A 40 3.80 3.82 -2.42
C PHE A 40 4.91 3.67 -1.38
N GLU A 41 5.80 2.70 -1.55
CA GLU A 41 6.96 2.46 -0.69
C GLU A 41 6.63 2.29 0.81
N THR A 42 5.43 1.84 1.15
CA THR A 42 4.96 1.79 2.55
C THR A 42 4.68 0.38 3.05
N VAL A 43 4.31 -0.56 2.17
CA VAL A 43 3.89 -1.92 2.53
C VAL A 43 4.98 -2.69 3.27
N TYR A 44 6.24 -2.33 3.08
CA TYR A 44 7.39 -2.89 3.81
C TYR A 44 7.28 -2.80 5.33
N PHE A 45 6.51 -1.84 5.84
CA PHE A 45 6.39 -1.51 7.25
C PHE A 45 5.03 -1.88 7.84
N TRP A 46 4.16 -2.50 7.06
CA TRP A 46 2.81 -2.81 7.51
C TRP A 46 2.79 -4.01 8.47
N PRO A 47 2.13 -3.90 9.62
CA PRO A 47 2.08 -4.97 10.61
C PRO A 47 1.08 -6.05 10.18
N GLY A 48 1.55 -7.08 9.47
CA GLY A 48 0.70 -8.18 9.02
C GLY A 48 -0.15 -7.84 7.79
N LEU A 49 0.27 -8.34 6.63
CA LEU A 49 -0.34 -8.03 5.34
C LEU A 49 -1.85 -8.33 5.30
N LYS A 50 -2.27 -9.49 5.79
CA LYS A 50 -3.69 -9.91 5.75
C LYS A 50 -4.59 -8.91 6.45
N LYS A 51 -4.24 -8.50 7.67
CA LYS A 51 -5.02 -7.54 8.46
C LYS A 51 -5.09 -6.18 7.77
N CYS A 52 -3.93 -5.66 7.34
CA CYS A 52 -3.86 -4.35 6.69
C CYS A 52 -4.60 -4.34 5.35
N PHE A 53 -4.43 -5.39 4.54
CA PHE A 53 -5.14 -5.51 3.26
C PHE A 53 -6.65 -5.68 3.44
N SER A 54 -7.09 -6.37 4.50
CA SER A 54 -8.51 -6.46 4.84
C SER A 54 -9.09 -5.09 5.22
N GLU A 55 -8.35 -4.25 5.93
CA GLU A 55 -8.77 -2.88 6.23
C GLU A 55 -8.85 -2.01 4.96
N VAL A 56 -7.88 -2.14 4.04
CA VAL A 56 -7.94 -1.48 2.73
C VAL A 56 -9.17 -1.96 1.95
N ASN A 57 -9.42 -3.26 1.93
CA ASN A 57 -10.61 -3.83 1.26
C ASN A 57 -11.90 -3.28 1.88
N ARG A 58 -11.96 -3.19 3.22
CA ARG A 58 -13.13 -2.67 3.94
C ARG A 58 -13.48 -1.25 3.52
N VAL A 59 -12.51 -0.34 3.47
CA VAL A 59 -12.75 1.06 3.15
C VAL A 59 -12.93 1.35 1.66
N LEU A 60 -12.58 0.40 0.77
CA LEU A 60 -12.83 0.50 -0.66
C LEU A 60 -14.30 0.17 -0.96
N LYS A 61 -14.88 0.92 -1.89
CA LYS A 61 -16.16 0.58 -2.51
C LYS A 61 -16.02 -0.68 -3.36
N SER A 62 -17.13 -1.40 -3.58
CA SER A 62 -17.18 -2.48 -4.56
C SER A 62 -16.72 -1.98 -5.94
N GLY A 63 -15.82 -2.72 -6.59
CA GLY A 63 -15.17 -2.32 -7.83
C GLY A 63 -14.04 -1.31 -7.66
N GLY A 64 -13.76 -0.85 -6.44
CA GLY A 64 -12.64 0.04 -6.13
C GLY A 64 -11.28 -0.66 -6.29
N THR A 65 -10.23 0.12 -6.50
CA THR A 65 -8.88 -0.38 -6.79
C THR A 65 -7.90 -0.03 -5.67
N PHE A 66 -7.12 -1.04 -5.26
CA PHE A 66 -5.94 -0.88 -4.42
C PHE A 66 -4.67 -0.98 -5.28
N LEU A 67 -3.83 0.05 -5.26
CA LEU A 67 -2.57 0.12 -5.97
C LEU A 67 -1.39 0.05 -4.99
N ILE A 68 -0.52 -0.92 -5.17
CA ILE A 68 0.76 -1.04 -4.45
C ILE A 68 1.88 -0.77 -5.45
N CYS A 69 2.80 0.14 -5.12
CA CYS A 69 4.01 0.39 -5.90
C CYS A 69 5.24 0.35 -5.00
N ASN A 70 6.15 -0.58 -5.29
CA ASN A 70 7.39 -0.80 -4.55
C ASN A 70 8.60 -0.74 -5.47
N GLU A 71 9.68 -0.11 -5.04
CA GLU A 71 10.99 -0.11 -5.72
C GLU A 71 11.79 -1.39 -5.45
N SER A 72 11.25 -2.32 -4.66
CA SER A 72 11.80 -3.66 -4.47
C SER A 72 10.74 -4.72 -4.70
N ASP A 73 11.06 -5.68 -5.58
CA ASP A 73 10.21 -6.84 -5.90
C ASP A 73 10.60 -8.11 -5.13
N GLY A 74 11.56 -8.01 -4.21
CA GLY A 74 12.07 -9.12 -3.41
C GLY A 74 13.02 -10.06 -4.15
N THR A 75 13.45 -9.72 -5.37
CA THR A 75 14.40 -10.54 -6.16
C THR A 75 15.82 -9.98 -6.18
N ASN A 76 16.02 -8.76 -5.67
CA ASN A 76 17.32 -8.12 -5.64
C ASN A 76 18.14 -8.59 -4.44
N ALA A 77 19.33 -9.13 -4.67
CA ALA A 77 20.24 -9.58 -3.59
C ALA A 77 20.65 -8.46 -2.63
N SER A 78 20.59 -7.19 -3.06
CA SER A 78 20.88 -6.03 -2.19
C SER A 78 19.74 -5.69 -1.21
N ASP A 79 18.55 -6.24 -1.39
CA ASP A 79 17.39 -5.96 -0.55
C ASP A 79 17.60 -6.42 0.90
N GLU A 80 18.32 -7.52 1.11
CA GLU A 80 18.67 -8.01 2.43
C GLU A 80 19.45 -6.98 3.27
N LYS A 81 20.27 -6.16 2.62
CA LYS A 81 20.99 -5.07 3.28
C LYS A 81 20.03 -4.07 3.92
N TRP A 82 18.98 -3.69 3.22
CA TRP A 82 18.00 -2.72 3.72
C TRP A 82 17.19 -3.27 4.89
N THR A 83 16.78 -4.54 4.83
CA THR A 83 16.06 -5.18 5.95
C THR A 83 16.89 -5.29 7.21
N LYS A 84 18.23 -5.36 7.09
CA LYS A 84 19.16 -5.35 8.22
C LYS A 84 19.39 -3.95 8.80
N ILE A 85 19.40 -2.91 7.96
CA ILE A 85 19.68 -1.53 8.36
C ILE A 85 18.43 -0.86 8.92
N ILE A 86 17.26 -1.12 8.30
CA ILE A 86 16.00 -0.48 8.67
C ILE A 86 15.17 -1.45 9.51
N GLY A 87 15.09 -1.18 10.81
CA GLY A 87 14.31 -2.01 11.73
C GLY A 87 12.83 -2.07 11.34
N GLY A 88 12.25 -3.26 11.36
CA GLY A 88 10.84 -3.49 11.03
C GLY A 88 10.51 -3.54 9.54
N MET A 89 11.48 -3.30 8.65
CA MET A 89 11.29 -3.42 7.21
C MET A 89 11.22 -4.88 6.78
N LYS A 90 10.20 -5.23 6.00
CA LYS A 90 10.05 -6.54 5.34
C LYS A 90 9.81 -6.33 3.85
N ILE A 91 10.59 -6.99 3.02
CA ILE A 91 10.42 -6.98 1.58
C ILE A 91 9.66 -8.23 1.18
N TYR A 92 8.57 -8.03 0.47
CA TYR A 92 7.70 -9.10 -0.01
C TYR A 92 7.84 -9.24 -1.53
N ASN A 93 7.92 -10.47 -2.02
CA ASN A 93 7.86 -10.72 -3.44
C ASN A 93 6.40 -10.65 -3.96
N ARG A 94 6.27 -10.68 -5.29
CA ARG A 94 4.97 -10.66 -5.97
C ARG A 94 4.00 -11.71 -5.44
N ASP A 95 4.46 -12.95 -5.31
CA ASP A 95 3.58 -14.07 -4.98
C ASP A 95 3.05 -13.97 -3.54
N GLN A 96 3.87 -13.47 -2.62
CA GLN A 96 3.47 -13.19 -1.24
C GLN A 96 2.40 -12.09 -1.18
N LEU A 97 2.58 -11.00 -1.91
CA LEU A 97 1.61 -9.90 -1.96
C LEU A 97 0.30 -10.33 -2.62
N VAL A 98 0.37 -11.06 -3.74
CA VAL A 98 -0.80 -11.59 -4.44
C VAL A 98 -1.59 -12.56 -3.56
N ALA A 99 -0.91 -13.46 -2.84
CA ALA A 99 -1.57 -14.38 -1.91
C ALA A 99 -2.30 -13.62 -0.80
N ALA A 100 -1.64 -12.64 -0.18
CA ALA A 100 -2.24 -11.83 0.88
C ALA A 100 -3.43 -10.98 0.39
N LEU A 101 -3.35 -10.45 -0.84
CA LEU A 101 -4.48 -9.73 -1.46
C LEU A 101 -5.68 -10.64 -1.68
N LYS A 102 -5.48 -11.86 -2.20
CA LYS A 102 -6.55 -12.84 -2.36
C LYS A 102 -7.19 -13.23 -1.03
N GLU A 103 -6.38 -13.46 0.00
CA GLU A 103 -6.88 -13.76 1.35
C GLU A 103 -7.68 -12.59 1.96
N ALA A 104 -7.38 -11.36 1.58
CA ALA A 104 -8.11 -10.17 2.01
C ALA A 104 -9.38 -9.89 1.19
N GLY A 105 -9.68 -10.70 0.17
CA GLY A 105 -10.90 -10.61 -0.62
C GLY A 105 -10.80 -9.85 -1.92
N PHE A 106 -9.59 -9.47 -2.37
CA PHE A 106 -9.40 -8.89 -3.70
C PHE A 106 -9.51 -9.96 -4.78
N THR A 107 -10.14 -9.61 -5.92
CA THR A 107 -10.47 -10.56 -6.98
C THR A 107 -9.59 -10.41 -8.21
N GLU A 108 -9.63 -9.28 -8.90
CA GLU A 108 -8.81 -9.03 -10.08
C GLU A 108 -7.47 -8.42 -9.67
N ILE A 109 -6.39 -9.21 -9.80
CA ILE A 109 -5.06 -8.77 -9.40
C ILE A 109 -4.15 -8.75 -10.63
N LYS A 110 -3.68 -7.56 -10.99
CA LYS A 110 -2.74 -7.33 -12.09
C LYS A 110 -1.40 -6.91 -11.54
N THR A 111 -0.33 -7.51 -12.04
CA THR A 111 1.05 -7.24 -11.61
C THR A 111 1.88 -6.71 -12.76
N TYR A 112 2.67 -5.68 -12.49
CA TYR A 112 3.57 -5.02 -13.43
C TYR A 112 4.97 -4.98 -12.82
N ILE A 113 5.94 -5.60 -13.46
CA ILE A 113 7.32 -5.70 -12.95
C ILE A 113 8.29 -5.12 -13.98
N ASN A 114 9.15 -4.23 -13.51
CA ASN A 114 10.33 -3.81 -14.24
C ASN A 114 11.53 -4.59 -13.71
N ALA A 115 11.86 -5.72 -14.36
CA ALA A 115 12.92 -6.62 -13.91
C ALA A 115 14.32 -5.97 -13.86
N LYS A 116 14.59 -4.96 -14.70
CA LYS A 116 15.89 -4.26 -14.71
C LYS A 116 16.08 -3.36 -13.48
N LYS A 117 14.99 -2.80 -12.97
CA LYS A 117 14.98 -1.90 -11.82
C LYS A 117 14.48 -2.55 -10.54
N HIS A 118 14.01 -3.80 -10.61
CA HIS A 118 13.34 -4.51 -9.52
C HIS A 118 12.09 -3.80 -8.97
N TRP A 119 11.46 -2.96 -9.80
CA TRP A 119 10.23 -2.26 -9.42
C TRP A 119 9.00 -3.11 -9.68
N MET A 120 8.05 -3.00 -8.80
CA MET A 120 6.80 -3.74 -8.88
C MET A 120 5.61 -2.84 -8.58
N CYS A 121 4.58 -2.90 -9.44
CA CYS A 121 3.26 -2.35 -9.14
C CYS A 121 2.22 -3.47 -9.20
N ILE A 122 1.29 -3.46 -8.27
CA ILE A 122 0.15 -4.39 -8.21
C ILE A 122 -1.13 -3.57 -8.12
N ALA A 123 -2.07 -3.82 -9.01
CA ALA A 123 -3.42 -3.28 -8.97
C ALA A 123 -4.40 -4.41 -8.63
N ALA A 124 -5.14 -4.25 -7.54
CA ALA A 124 -6.12 -5.21 -7.06
C ALA A 124 -7.51 -4.59 -6.95
N THR A 125 -8.53 -5.27 -7.45
CA THR A 125 -9.93 -4.82 -7.42
C THR A 125 -10.71 -5.53 -6.32
N LYS A 126 -11.50 -4.76 -5.57
CA LYS A 126 -12.46 -5.29 -4.60
C LYS A 126 -13.67 -5.91 -5.29
#